data_08d3cd8ad940e679f446f4259d047110
#
_entry.id   08d3cd8ad940e679f446f4259d047110
#
_cell.length_a   1.000
_cell.length_b   1.000
_cell.length_c   1.000
_cell.angle_alpha   90.00
_cell.angle_beta   90.00
_cell.angle_gamma   90.00
#
_symmetry.space_group_name_H-M   'P 1'
#
loop_
_entity.id
_entity.type
_entity.pdbx_description
1 polymer ?
#
loop_
_entity_poly.entity_id
_entity_poly.type
_entity_poly.pdbx_seq_one_letter_code
_entity_poly.pdbx_strand_id
1 'polypeptide(L)'
;DIQCLDAALHNRPDEIPGRVEALLERYAEQYDHRFVAYADCGTGGRLDAMLERWQVERLPGAHCYEFYATADVFHALADAEPGTFYLTDFLVRHFDRLVIEDLKLNTHPTLRDTLFAHYTQVVYLAQTEDTALVAGAQRAADQLALPLEVVQTGMGDLQSAMTSQVLRWQDAQASPSATGTAHAAH
;
A
#
# COMPACT_ATOMS: atom_id res chain seq x y z
N ASP A 1 6.73 -7.33 -15.46
CA ASP A 1 5.31 -6.99 -15.59
C ASP A 1 4.72 -6.58 -14.24
N ILE A 2 3.83 -5.61 -14.24
CA ILE A 2 3.11 -5.14 -13.04
C ILE A 2 1.64 -5.54 -13.19
N GLN A 3 1.11 -6.21 -12.17
CA GLN A 3 -0.31 -6.52 -12.04
C GLN A 3 -0.91 -5.69 -10.91
N CYS A 4 -1.98 -4.98 -11.20
CA CYS A 4 -2.68 -4.15 -10.21
C CYS A 4 -3.97 -4.83 -9.76
N LEU A 5 -4.23 -4.79 -8.46
CA LEU A 5 -5.51 -5.19 -7.88
C LEU A 5 -6.54 -4.05 -7.96
N ASP A 6 -7.81 -4.39 -7.82
CA ASP A 6 -8.89 -3.40 -7.81
C ASP A 6 -8.74 -2.47 -6.59
N ALA A 7 -8.95 -1.17 -6.83
CA ALA A 7 -8.91 -0.14 -5.79
C ALA A 7 -9.93 -0.38 -4.66
N ALA A 8 -11.06 -1.03 -4.94
CA ALA A 8 -12.08 -1.35 -3.93
C ALA A 8 -11.57 -2.25 -2.79
N LEU A 9 -10.45 -2.96 -3.00
CA LEU A 9 -9.81 -3.75 -1.96
C LEU A 9 -9.24 -2.91 -0.82
N HIS A 10 -9.06 -1.60 -1.02
CA HIS A 10 -8.70 -0.68 0.06
C HIS A 10 -9.66 -0.78 1.26
N ASN A 11 -10.95 -0.93 0.99
CA ASN A 11 -11.98 -1.07 2.03
C ASN A 11 -12.33 -2.53 2.36
N ARG A 12 -11.65 -3.49 1.77
CA ARG A 12 -11.90 -4.95 1.93
C ARG A 12 -10.59 -5.71 2.12
N PRO A 13 -9.83 -5.40 3.18
CA PRO A 13 -8.50 -5.99 3.39
C PRO A 13 -8.54 -7.51 3.55
N ASP A 14 -9.65 -8.07 4.00
CA ASP A 14 -9.87 -9.51 4.12
C ASP A 14 -9.89 -10.25 2.76
N GLU A 15 -10.22 -9.56 1.66
CA GLU A 15 -10.18 -10.13 0.30
C GLU A 15 -8.77 -10.08 -0.31
N ILE A 16 -7.85 -9.22 0.17
CA ILE A 16 -6.52 -9.01 -0.43
C ILE A 16 -5.73 -10.32 -0.57
N PRO A 17 -5.57 -11.15 0.48
CA PRO A 17 -4.77 -12.37 0.36
C PRO A 17 -5.25 -13.30 -0.75
N GLY A 18 -6.56 -13.53 -0.85
CA GLY A 18 -7.12 -14.40 -1.90
C GLY A 18 -6.97 -13.83 -3.31
N ARG A 19 -7.01 -12.49 -3.47
CA ARG A 19 -6.79 -11.85 -4.77
C ARG A 19 -5.32 -11.90 -5.19
N VAL A 20 -4.41 -11.72 -4.25
CA VAL A 20 -2.96 -11.87 -4.48
C VAL A 20 -2.64 -13.31 -4.83
N GLU A 21 -3.17 -14.29 -4.07
CA GLU A 21 -2.95 -15.72 -4.31
C GLU A 21 -3.40 -16.14 -5.71
N ALA A 22 -4.57 -15.70 -6.16
CA ALA A 22 -5.06 -15.97 -7.50
C ALA A 22 -4.14 -15.43 -8.62
N LEU A 23 -3.46 -14.29 -8.39
CA LEU A 23 -2.45 -13.78 -9.32
C LEU A 23 -1.16 -14.62 -9.26
N LEU A 24 -0.72 -15.01 -8.07
CA LEU A 24 0.45 -15.87 -7.91
C LEU A 24 0.26 -17.22 -8.58
N GLU A 25 -0.92 -17.84 -8.46
CA GLU A 25 -1.29 -19.06 -9.16
C GLU A 25 -1.26 -18.88 -10.67
N ARG A 26 -1.92 -17.82 -11.16
CA ARG A 26 -2.03 -17.51 -12.60
C ARG A 26 -0.68 -17.37 -13.27
N TYR A 27 0.29 -16.79 -12.59
CA TYR A 27 1.60 -16.46 -13.13
C TYR A 27 2.74 -17.35 -12.59
N ALA A 28 2.39 -18.47 -11.91
CA ALA A 28 3.36 -19.34 -11.25
C ALA A 28 4.44 -19.90 -12.19
N GLU A 29 4.06 -20.29 -13.42
CA GLU A 29 4.96 -20.85 -14.42
C GLU A 29 5.56 -19.81 -15.38
N GLN A 30 5.10 -18.54 -15.29
CA GLN A 30 5.52 -17.50 -16.23
C GLN A 30 6.70 -16.67 -15.72
N TYR A 31 6.85 -16.55 -14.39
CA TYR A 31 7.87 -15.71 -13.77
C TYR A 31 8.59 -16.46 -12.64
N ASP A 32 9.93 -16.49 -12.73
CA ASP A 32 10.79 -17.09 -11.70
C ASP A 32 10.82 -16.23 -10.42
N HIS A 33 10.69 -14.91 -10.57
CA HIS A 33 10.72 -13.95 -9.48
C HIS A 33 9.41 -13.18 -9.39
N ARG A 34 8.84 -13.18 -8.19
CA ARG A 34 7.58 -12.49 -7.87
C ARG A 34 7.75 -11.69 -6.60
N PHE A 35 7.10 -10.55 -6.55
CA PHE A 35 7.14 -9.66 -5.38
C PHE A 35 5.78 -8.99 -5.22
N VAL A 36 5.33 -8.80 -3.99
CA VAL A 36 4.07 -8.17 -3.67
C VAL A 36 4.31 -6.78 -3.10
N ALA A 37 4.02 -5.74 -3.89
CA ALA A 37 4.17 -4.35 -3.49
C ALA A 37 2.98 -3.89 -2.62
N TYR A 38 2.76 -4.60 -1.50
CA TYR A 38 1.73 -4.32 -0.50
C TYR A 38 2.35 -4.30 0.90
N ALA A 39 1.85 -3.41 1.78
CA ALA A 39 1.98 -3.56 3.22
C ALA A 39 0.98 -4.59 3.75
N ASP A 40 0.90 -4.79 5.07
CA ASP A 40 -0.19 -5.59 5.65
C ASP A 40 -1.56 -4.97 5.34
N CYS A 41 -1.68 -3.64 5.37
CA CYS A 41 -2.88 -2.88 4.98
C CYS A 41 -4.18 -3.41 5.62
N GLY A 42 -4.12 -3.88 6.87
CA GLY A 42 -5.27 -4.37 7.62
C GLY A 42 -5.63 -5.83 7.36
N THR A 43 -4.78 -6.61 6.69
CA THR A 43 -5.01 -8.06 6.51
C THR A 43 -4.79 -8.85 7.79
N GLY A 44 -4.17 -8.25 8.83
CA GLY A 44 -3.93 -8.85 10.12
C GLY A 44 -2.98 -10.07 10.04
N GLY A 45 -1.94 -9.97 9.20
CA GLY A 45 -0.96 -11.04 8.98
C GLY A 45 -1.42 -12.17 8.05
N ARG A 46 -2.67 -12.14 7.57
CA ARG A 46 -3.17 -13.18 6.64
C ARG A 46 -2.47 -13.14 5.29
N LEU A 47 -2.06 -11.94 4.85
CA LEU A 47 -1.23 -11.79 3.65
C LEU A 47 0.13 -12.45 3.84
N ASP A 48 0.79 -12.23 4.97
CA ASP A 48 2.08 -12.86 5.29
C ASP A 48 1.99 -14.38 5.34
N ALA A 49 1.00 -14.92 6.05
CA ALA A 49 0.78 -16.36 6.14
C ALA A 49 0.51 -17.01 4.77
N MET A 50 -0.13 -16.32 3.85
CA MET A 50 -0.33 -16.78 2.48
C MET A 50 0.98 -16.71 1.69
N LEU A 51 1.70 -15.58 1.74
CA LEU A 51 2.94 -15.36 0.98
C LEU A 51 4.07 -16.30 1.41
N GLU A 52 4.13 -16.69 2.70
CA GLU A 52 5.07 -17.68 3.21
C GLU A 52 4.94 -19.03 2.48
N ARG A 53 3.70 -19.50 2.22
CA ARG A 53 3.47 -20.73 1.45
C ARG A 53 3.99 -20.65 0.02
N TRP A 54 3.95 -19.43 -0.57
CA TRP A 54 4.43 -19.17 -1.93
C TRP A 54 5.91 -18.79 -2.00
N GLN A 55 6.56 -18.62 -0.86
CA GLN A 55 7.94 -18.12 -0.77
C GLN A 55 8.12 -16.78 -1.52
N VAL A 56 7.12 -15.91 -1.42
CA VAL A 56 7.08 -14.59 -2.05
C VAL A 56 7.20 -13.52 -0.98
N GLU A 57 8.08 -12.56 -1.21
CA GLU A 57 8.27 -11.40 -0.33
C GLU A 57 7.28 -10.27 -0.67
N ARG A 58 6.97 -9.47 0.33
CA ARG A 58 6.23 -8.21 0.17
C ARG A 58 7.01 -7.02 0.72
N LEU A 59 6.48 -5.80 0.47
CA LEU A 59 6.96 -4.61 1.17
C LEU A 59 6.73 -4.75 2.69
N PRO A 60 7.71 -4.37 3.53
CA PRO A 60 7.54 -4.36 4.98
C PRO A 60 6.52 -3.28 5.39
N GLY A 61 6.12 -3.29 6.67
CA GLY A 61 5.26 -2.27 7.26
C GLY A 61 3.81 -2.68 7.42
N ALA A 62 3.10 -1.95 8.29
CA ALA A 62 1.69 -2.18 8.61
C ALA A 62 0.77 -1.47 7.61
N HIS A 63 1.16 -0.31 7.11
CA HIS A 63 0.38 0.52 6.20
C HIS A 63 1.19 1.04 5.02
N CYS A 64 0.51 1.22 3.87
CA CYS A 64 1.13 1.82 2.69
C CYS A 64 1.62 3.26 2.94
N TYR A 65 1.07 3.96 3.92
CA TYR A 65 1.49 5.31 4.32
C TYR A 65 2.96 5.35 4.75
N GLU A 66 3.45 4.29 5.41
CA GLU A 66 4.85 4.16 5.82
C GLU A 66 5.80 4.16 4.62
N PHE A 67 5.39 3.59 3.48
CA PHE A 67 6.24 3.62 2.28
C PHE A 67 6.32 5.01 1.66
N TYR A 68 5.17 5.69 1.59
CA TYR A 68 5.10 6.99 0.94
C TYR A 68 5.68 8.11 1.78
N ALA A 69 5.53 8.04 3.11
CA ALA A 69 6.03 9.07 4.01
C ALA A 69 7.41 8.77 4.61
N THR A 70 7.93 7.54 4.50
CA THR A 70 8.88 6.86 5.38
C THR A 70 8.28 6.54 6.75
N ALA A 71 8.75 5.48 7.40
CA ALA A 71 8.21 5.05 8.70
C ALA A 71 8.36 6.15 9.76
N ASP A 72 9.53 6.81 9.82
CA ASP A 72 9.81 7.85 10.82
C ASP A 72 8.85 9.05 10.67
N VAL A 73 8.63 9.53 9.44
CA VAL A 73 7.72 10.65 9.17
C VAL A 73 6.28 10.26 9.47
N PHE A 74 5.85 9.07 9.04
CA PHE A 74 4.49 8.59 9.30
C PHE A 74 4.21 8.44 10.80
N HIS A 75 5.12 7.82 11.54
CA HIS A 75 4.95 7.65 12.99
C HIS A 75 4.94 9.00 13.72
N ALA A 76 5.81 9.93 13.32
CA ALA A 76 5.80 11.28 13.91
C ALA A 76 4.46 12.01 13.70
N LEU A 77 3.87 11.90 12.49
CA LEU A 77 2.55 12.47 12.20
C LEU A 77 1.43 11.78 13.01
N ALA A 78 1.45 10.45 13.08
CA ALA A 78 0.45 9.67 13.79
C ALA A 78 0.50 9.87 15.32
N ASP A 79 1.70 10.03 15.88
CA ASP A 79 1.90 10.31 17.31
C ASP A 79 1.48 11.75 17.66
N ALA A 80 1.72 12.71 16.75
CA ALA A 80 1.34 14.10 16.95
C ALA A 80 -0.18 14.31 16.94
N GLU A 81 -0.90 13.61 16.05
CA GLU A 81 -2.36 13.71 15.94
C GLU A 81 -2.97 12.35 15.53
N PRO A 82 -3.38 11.54 16.52
CA PRO A 82 -4.00 10.23 16.26
C PRO A 82 -5.32 10.32 15.47
N GLY A 83 -6.01 11.46 15.55
CA GLY A 83 -7.26 11.72 14.82
C GLY A 83 -7.03 12.14 13.35
N THR A 84 -6.00 11.63 12.68
CA THR A 84 -5.67 11.99 11.31
C THR A 84 -6.25 11.02 10.29
N PHE A 85 -6.98 11.56 9.30
CA PHE A 85 -7.36 10.83 8.09
C PHE A 85 -6.31 11.06 6.99
N TYR A 86 -5.64 10.00 6.58
CA TYR A 86 -4.56 10.09 5.59
C TYR A 86 -5.07 9.92 4.17
N LEU A 87 -4.58 10.78 3.27
CA LEU A 87 -4.74 10.67 1.82
C LEU A 87 -3.38 10.43 1.15
N THR A 88 -3.40 9.69 0.05
CA THR A 88 -2.29 9.55 -0.90
C THR A 88 -2.77 10.01 -2.26
N ASP A 89 -1.89 10.17 -3.26
CA ASP A 89 -2.29 10.48 -4.63
C ASP A 89 -3.36 9.51 -5.15
N PHE A 90 -3.23 8.23 -4.80
CA PHE A 90 -4.21 7.20 -5.15
C PHE A 90 -5.58 7.46 -4.51
N LEU A 91 -5.62 7.72 -3.20
CA LEU A 91 -6.87 7.97 -2.49
C LEU A 91 -7.54 9.27 -2.93
N VAL A 92 -6.77 10.30 -3.24
CA VAL A 92 -7.32 11.55 -3.81
C VAL A 92 -8.02 11.29 -5.15
N ARG A 93 -7.38 10.50 -6.05
CA ARG A 93 -7.97 10.15 -7.36
C ARG A 93 -9.25 9.31 -7.26
N HIS A 94 -9.39 8.53 -6.21
CA HIS A 94 -10.48 7.59 -6.01
C HIS A 94 -11.38 7.93 -4.82
N PHE A 95 -11.28 9.15 -4.28
CA PHE A 95 -11.93 9.55 -3.04
C PHE A 95 -13.45 9.38 -3.10
N ASP A 96 -14.09 9.87 -4.14
CA ASP A 96 -15.54 9.78 -4.28
C ASP A 96 -16.00 8.32 -4.26
N ARG A 97 -15.32 7.42 -4.98
CA ARG A 97 -15.68 6.00 -5.03
C ARG A 97 -15.40 5.30 -3.72
N LEU A 98 -14.18 5.45 -3.16
CA LEU A 98 -13.71 4.67 -2.02
C LEU A 98 -14.19 5.19 -0.66
N VAL A 99 -14.49 6.50 -0.57
CA VAL A 99 -14.92 7.13 0.67
C VAL A 99 -16.39 7.53 0.61
N ILE A 100 -16.78 8.31 -0.39
CA ILE A 100 -18.14 8.86 -0.42
C ILE A 100 -19.18 7.79 -0.79
N GLU A 101 -18.93 7.00 -1.84
CA GLU A 101 -19.88 5.99 -2.32
C GLU A 101 -19.84 4.71 -1.47
N ASP A 102 -18.65 4.18 -1.18
CA ASP A 102 -18.51 2.93 -0.43
C ASP A 102 -19.02 3.07 1.01
N LEU A 103 -18.76 4.21 1.67
CA LEU A 103 -19.30 4.52 3.00
C LEU A 103 -20.73 5.06 2.96
N LYS A 104 -21.36 5.12 1.77
CA LYS A 104 -22.75 5.59 1.57
C LYS A 104 -22.99 7.03 2.01
N LEU A 105 -21.97 7.88 2.04
CA LEU A 105 -22.10 9.29 2.44
C LEU A 105 -22.91 10.12 1.43
N ASN A 106 -22.93 9.71 0.16
CA ASN A 106 -23.77 10.32 -0.88
C ASN A 106 -25.26 10.09 -0.65
N THR A 107 -25.65 8.95 -0.04
CA THR A 107 -27.05 8.60 0.22
C THR A 107 -27.47 8.84 1.67
N HIS A 108 -26.52 8.85 2.59
CA HIS A 108 -26.72 9.02 4.03
C HIS A 108 -25.68 10.02 4.59
N PRO A 109 -25.81 11.34 4.27
CA PRO A 109 -24.79 12.32 4.66
C PRO A 109 -24.56 12.44 6.17
N THR A 110 -25.56 12.11 6.98
CA THR A 110 -25.46 12.12 8.45
C THR A 110 -24.49 11.08 9.01
N LEU A 111 -24.17 10.01 8.23
CA LEU A 111 -23.16 9.03 8.62
C LEU A 111 -21.77 9.64 8.73
N ARG A 112 -21.49 10.74 7.98
CA ARG A 112 -20.20 11.41 8.08
C ARG A 112 -19.89 11.79 9.53
N ASP A 113 -20.82 12.44 10.22
CA ASP A 113 -20.63 12.93 11.58
C ASP A 113 -20.38 11.79 12.59
N THR A 114 -20.89 10.60 12.30
CA THR A 114 -20.64 9.40 13.11
C THR A 114 -19.32 8.73 12.75
N LEU A 115 -19.06 8.51 11.46
CA LEU A 115 -17.87 7.79 11.00
C LEU A 115 -16.59 8.59 11.21
N PHE A 116 -16.69 9.92 11.10
CA PHE A 116 -15.55 10.82 11.24
C PHE A 116 -15.53 11.57 12.57
N ALA A 117 -16.33 11.17 13.56
CA ALA A 117 -16.44 11.83 14.86
C ALA A 117 -15.12 12.00 15.62
N HIS A 118 -14.15 11.12 15.39
CA HIS A 118 -12.84 11.12 16.05
C HIS A 118 -11.71 11.65 15.17
N TYR A 119 -12.02 12.04 13.93
CA TYR A 119 -11.03 12.66 13.07
C TYR A 119 -11.00 14.17 13.28
N THR A 120 -9.80 14.72 13.35
CA THR A 120 -9.53 16.14 13.63
C THR A 120 -8.93 16.85 12.43
N GLN A 121 -8.29 16.09 11.53
CA GLN A 121 -7.66 16.61 10.32
C GLN A 121 -7.56 15.58 9.21
N VAL A 122 -7.31 16.07 8.01
CA VAL A 122 -6.84 15.30 6.86
C VAL A 122 -5.38 15.64 6.61
N VAL A 123 -4.53 14.63 6.48
CA VAL A 123 -3.14 14.80 6.00
C VAL A 123 -3.02 14.16 4.62
N TYR A 124 -2.69 14.97 3.63
CA TYR A 124 -2.38 14.49 2.29
C TYR A 124 -0.88 14.27 2.14
N LEU A 125 -0.47 12.99 2.09
CA LEU A 125 0.88 12.58 1.78
C LEU A 125 1.06 12.64 0.25
N ALA A 126 1.61 13.74 -0.25
CA ALA A 126 1.69 14.01 -1.68
C ALA A 126 2.91 13.30 -2.29
N GLN A 127 2.68 12.32 -3.18
CA GLN A 127 3.74 11.61 -3.89
C GLN A 127 4.26 12.41 -5.08
N THR A 128 3.41 13.26 -5.66
CA THR A 128 3.74 14.08 -6.83
C THR A 128 3.46 15.56 -6.58
N GLU A 129 4.17 16.45 -7.27
CA GLU A 129 3.91 17.89 -7.28
C GLU A 129 2.79 18.23 -8.29
N ASP A 130 1.58 17.72 -8.04
CA ASP A 130 0.41 17.90 -8.89
C ASP A 130 -0.62 18.81 -8.21
N THR A 131 -0.76 20.04 -8.70
CA THR A 131 -1.71 21.01 -8.18
C THR A 131 -3.17 20.55 -8.28
N ALA A 132 -3.50 19.72 -9.28
CA ALA A 132 -4.85 19.16 -9.41
C ALA A 132 -5.15 18.15 -8.29
N LEU A 133 -4.14 17.38 -7.84
CA LEU A 133 -4.27 16.49 -6.69
C LEU A 133 -4.36 17.26 -5.38
N VAL A 134 -3.60 18.32 -5.20
CA VAL A 134 -3.76 19.21 -4.02
C VAL A 134 -5.16 19.78 -3.96
N ALA A 135 -5.69 20.28 -5.08
CA ALA A 135 -7.07 20.76 -5.15
C ALA A 135 -8.10 19.63 -4.91
N GLY A 136 -7.79 18.40 -5.33
CA GLY A 136 -8.57 17.19 -5.05
C GLY A 136 -8.60 16.86 -3.56
N ALA A 137 -7.44 16.89 -2.90
CA ALA A 137 -7.31 16.68 -1.46
C ALA A 137 -8.07 17.74 -0.66
N GLN A 138 -8.06 19.00 -1.11
CA GLN A 138 -8.85 20.06 -0.47
C GLN A 138 -10.35 19.78 -0.57
N ARG A 139 -10.83 19.38 -1.76
CA ARG A 139 -12.27 19.01 -1.91
C ARG A 139 -12.63 17.80 -1.03
N ALA A 140 -11.74 16.83 -0.90
CA ALA A 140 -11.96 15.68 -0.01
C ALA A 140 -12.06 16.12 1.45
N ALA A 141 -11.16 16.96 1.91
CA ALA A 141 -11.18 17.52 3.26
C ALA A 141 -12.45 18.35 3.53
N ASP A 142 -12.86 19.19 2.56
CA ASP A 142 -14.10 19.98 2.64
C ASP A 142 -15.34 19.05 2.75
N GLN A 143 -15.39 17.94 2.00
CA GLN A 143 -16.48 16.98 2.08
C GLN A 143 -16.53 16.27 3.46
N LEU A 144 -15.40 16.06 4.09
CA LEU A 144 -15.30 15.49 5.44
C LEU A 144 -15.51 16.56 6.53
N ALA A 145 -15.52 17.84 6.18
CA ALA A 145 -15.55 19.00 7.09
C ALA A 145 -14.33 19.02 8.05
N LEU A 146 -13.16 18.65 7.54
CA LEU A 146 -11.90 18.59 8.28
C LEU A 146 -10.87 19.55 7.66
N PRO A 147 -9.96 20.14 8.44
CA PRO A 147 -8.84 20.91 7.90
C PRO A 147 -7.88 19.99 7.14
N LEU A 148 -7.22 20.54 6.11
CA LEU A 148 -6.21 19.84 5.31
C LEU A 148 -4.80 20.31 5.68
N GLU A 149 -3.90 19.35 5.89
CA GLU A 149 -2.46 19.54 5.84
C GLU A 149 -1.89 18.79 4.63
N VAL A 150 -0.94 19.41 3.91
CA VAL A 150 -0.25 18.77 2.78
C VAL A 150 1.21 18.54 3.14
N VAL A 151 1.64 17.28 3.12
CA VAL A 151 3.01 16.87 3.36
C VAL A 151 3.59 16.28 2.08
N GLN A 152 4.59 16.97 1.51
CA GLN A 152 5.27 16.48 0.31
C GLN A 152 6.23 15.36 0.67
N THR A 153 5.91 14.14 0.29
CA THR A 153 6.67 12.93 0.64
C THR A 153 7.44 12.33 -0.54
N GLY A 154 7.02 12.64 -1.77
CA GLY A 154 7.48 11.89 -2.94
C GLY A 154 7.09 10.41 -2.83
N MET A 155 7.93 9.54 -3.34
CA MET A 155 7.71 8.09 -3.28
C MET A 155 8.23 7.45 -1.98
N GLY A 156 8.76 8.24 -1.05
CA GLY A 156 9.30 7.77 0.23
C GLY A 156 10.27 6.59 0.04
N ASP A 157 10.07 5.53 0.79
CA ASP A 157 10.90 4.32 0.73
C ASP A 157 10.50 3.33 -0.38
N LEU A 158 9.37 3.56 -1.08
CA LEU A 158 8.88 2.62 -2.08
C LEU A 158 9.89 2.40 -3.21
N GLN A 159 10.48 3.49 -3.73
CA GLN A 159 11.44 3.40 -4.84
C GLN A 159 12.70 2.64 -4.43
N SER A 160 13.26 2.91 -3.25
CA SER A 160 14.44 2.23 -2.73
C SER A 160 14.18 0.75 -2.45
N ALA A 161 13.03 0.42 -1.88
CA ALA A 161 12.62 -0.96 -1.62
C ALA A 161 12.47 -1.77 -2.92
N MET A 162 11.81 -1.21 -3.93
CA MET A 162 11.65 -1.85 -5.23
C MET A 162 13.00 -2.04 -5.94
N THR A 163 13.87 -1.02 -5.91
CA THR A 163 15.22 -1.10 -6.50
C THR A 163 16.05 -2.18 -5.81
N SER A 164 16.04 -2.21 -4.49
CA SER A 164 16.75 -3.22 -3.69
C SER A 164 16.26 -4.64 -3.99
N GLN A 165 14.96 -4.82 -4.21
CA GLN A 165 14.40 -6.11 -4.59
C GLN A 165 14.90 -6.58 -5.95
N VAL A 166 14.93 -5.70 -6.95
CA VAL A 166 15.44 -6.01 -8.29
C VAL A 166 16.92 -6.39 -8.23
N LEU A 167 17.73 -5.64 -7.47
CA LEU A 167 19.15 -5.95 -7.30
C LEU A 167 19.37 -7.32 -6.64
N ARG A 168 18.60 -7.68 -5.60
CA ARG A 168 18.66 -9.02 -4.98
C ARG A 168 18.41 -10.14 -5.98
N TRP A 169 17.45 -9.98 -6.88
CA TRP A 169 17.18 -10.96 -7.93
C TRP A 169 18.32 -11.09 -8.95
N GLN A 170 18.95 -9.96 -9.32
CA GLN A 170 20.09 -9.96 -10.23
C GLN A 170 21.30 -10.66 -9.61
N ASP A 171 21.58 -10.40 -8.33
CA ASP A 171 22.69 -11.03 -7.60
C ASP A 171 22.46 -12.55 -7.43
N ALA A 172 21.22 -12.96 -7.17
CA ALA A 172 20.87 -14.38 -7.09
C ALA A 172 21.06 -15.13 -8.41
N GLN A 173 20.80 -14.46 -9.55
CA GLN A 173 21.04 -15.02 -10.87
C GLN A 173 22.54 -15.05 -11.24
N ALA A 174 23.34 -14.09 -10.74
CA ALA A 174 24.78 -14.02 -11.02
C ALA A 174 25.59 -15.02 -10.21
N SER A 175 25.02 -15.59 -9.12
CA SER A 175 25.66 -16.61 -8.27
C SER A 175 25.05 -17.99 -8.55
N PRO A 176 25.52 -18.74 -9.58
CA PRO A 176 25.04 -20.09 -9.81
C PRO A 176 25.44 -20.95 -8.61
N SER A 177 24.45 -21.60 -8.00
CA SER A 177 24.62 -22.52 -6.86
C SER A 177 25.76 -23.52 -7.15
N ALA A 178 26.82 -23.43 -6.34
CA ALA A 178 27.89 -24.44 -6.28
C ALA A 178 27.35 -25.70 -5.60
N THR A 179 26.38 -26.36 -6.23
CA THR A 179 26.09 -27.78 -5.95
C THR A 179 26.85 -28.63 -6.94
N GLY A 180 28.18 -28.64 -6.75
CA GLY A 180 29.06 -29.60 -7.39
C GLY A 180 28.78 -30.98 -6.85
N THR A 181 28.31 -31.86 -7.70
CA THR A 181 28.33 -33.30 -7.58
C THR A 181 29.70 -33.78 -7.11
N ALA A 182 29.82 -34.15 -5.84
CA ALA A 182 30.89 -35.02 -5.40
C ALA A 182 30.54 -36.45 -5.86
N HIS A 183 30.99 -36.79 -7.03
CA HIS A 183 31.08 -38.19 -7.47
C HIS A 183 32.22 -38.82 -6.69
N ALA A 184 31.93 -39.52 -5.63
CA ALA A 184 32.88 -40.41 -5.00
C ALA A 184 32.91 -41.71 -5.82
N ALA A 185 33.99 -41.86 -6.57
CA ALA A 185 34.41 -43.19 -7.05
C ALA A 185 35.13 -43.92 -5.88
N HIS A 186 34.61 -45.06 -5.46
CA HIS A 186 35.31 -46.32 -5.18
C HIS A 186 34.32 -47.36 -4.73
#